data_c3d6a2f87078571a662ab50d7f6d7cf7
#
_entry.id   c3d6a2f87078571a662ab50d7f6d7cf7
#
_cell.length_a   1.000
_cell.length_b   1.000
_cell.length_c   1.000
_cell.angle_alpha   90.00
_cell.angle_beta   90.00
_cell.angle_gamma   90.00
#
_symmetry.space_group_name_H-M   'P 1'
#
loop_
_entity.id
_entity.type
_entity.pdbx_description
1 polymer ?
#
loop_
_entity_poly.entity_id
_entity_poly.type
_entity_poly.pdbx_seq_one_letter_code
_entity_poly.pdbx_strand_id
1 'polypeptide(L)'
;LPPSGRGAMYVRPLLMGSGPILGVAPAPSYRFLVYVTPVGPYFKGGVTAIDLLISEEHHRAAPGGSGGVKAIGNYAPGMMPSKKAKSKGYAEVIYLDAETHTCIEEVGAANFFCVKDGVLYTPELTGTILPGITRDSLIKLARHNGIEVIETRVTAEFAMSADEAFCCGTAAVISPIGSITKGETKAEYGEGEPGELTTKLY
;
A
#
# COMPACT_ATOMS: atom_id res chain seq x y z
N LEU A 1 -26.99 -5.83 4.11
CA LEU A 1 -26.45 -4.83 3.18
C LEU A 1 -26.72 -3.43 3.74
N PRO A 2 -25.74 -2.54 3.79
CA PRO A 2 -26.02 -1.15 4.15
C PRO A 2 -26.98 -0.52 3.12
N PRO A 3 -27.83 0.43 3.54
CA PRO A 3 -28.66 1.18 2.61
C PRO A 3 -27.79 1.92 1.58
N SER A 4 -28.28 2.02 0.34
CA SER A 4 -27.61 2.75 -0.72
C SER A 4 -27.25 4.19 -0.28
N GLY A 5 -26.04 4.63 -0.54
CA GLY A 5 -25.52 5.95 -0.16
C GLY A 5 -25.17 6.15 1.32
N ARG A 6 -25.29 5.11 2.18
CA ARG A 6 -24.97 5.21 3.61
C ARG A 6 -23.76 4.39 4.05
N GLY A 7 -23.11 3.71 3.14
CA GLY A 7 -21.93 2.90 3.43
C GLY A 7 -21.71 1.83 2.38
N ALA A 8 -20.66 1.04 2.61
CA ALA A 8 -20.29 -0.09 1.77
C ALA A 8 -20.32 -1.40 2.58
N MET A 9 -20.39 -2.52 1.89
CA MET A 9 -20.22 -3.83 2.50
C MET A 9 -18.76 -4.25 2.32
N TYR A 10 -18.04 -4.38 3.43
CA TYR A 10 -16.70 -4.94 3.40
C TYR A 10 -16.77 -6.45 3.33
N VAL A 11 -16.14 -7.04 2.32
CA VAL A 11 -16.11 -8.50 2.09
C VAL A 11 -14.70 -8.99 2.40
N ARG A 12 -14.59 -9.94 3.33
CA ARG A 12 -13.32 -10.54 3.76
C ARG A 12 -13.29 -12.03 3.43
N PRO A 13 -12.67 -12.46 2.32
CA PRO A 13 -12.33 -13.85 2.11
C PRO A 13 -11.15 -14.26 3.00
N LEU A 14 -11.17 -15.47 3.52
CA LEU A 14 -10.12 -16.07 4.33
C LEU A 14 -9.96 -17.53 3.93
N LEU A 15 -8.74 -17.92 3.54
CA LEU A 15 -8.33 -19.30 3.35
C LEU A 15 -7.36 -19.68 4.46
N MET A 16 -7.65 -20.76 5.17
CA MET A 16 -6.83 -21.27 6.27
C MET A 16 -6.59 -22.78 6.15
N GLY A 17 -5.38 -23.21 6.50
CA GLY A 17 -5.06 -24.62 6.68
C GLY A 17 -5.77 -25.19 7.91
N SER A 18 -6.15 -26.46 7.85
CA SER A 18 -6.89 -27.16 8.90
C SER A 18 -6.46 -28.64 8.93
N GLY A 19 -6.63 -29.28 10.09
CA GLY A 19 -6.37 -30.70 10.28
C GLY A 19 -5.34 -30.98 11.37
N PRO A 20 -5.24 -32.25 11.82
CA PRO A 20 -4.38 -32.68 12.92
C PRO A 20 -2.95 -32.87 12.44
N ILE A 21 -2.16 -31.78 12.38
CA ILE A 21 -0.74 -31.83 12.00
C ILE A 21 0.06 -30.99 12.99
N LEU A 22 1.21 -31.52 13.45
CA LEU A 22 2.16 -30.82 14.32
C LEU A 22 3.41 -30.35 13.60
N GLY A 23 3.74 -30.98 12.46
CA GLY A 23 4.94 -30.65 11.67
C GLY A 23 4.75 -29.43 10.78
N VAL A 24 5.87 -28.90 10.27
CA VAL A 24 5.86 -27.86 9.23
C VAL A 24 5.66 -28.54 7.88
N ALA A 25 4.41 -28.57 7.44
CA ALA A 25 4.00 -29.15 6.16
C ALA A 25 2.71 -28.46 5.66
N PRO A 26 2.36 -28.62 4.38
CA PRO A 26 1.05 -28.21 3.89
C PRO A 26 -0.07 -28.87 4.70
N ALA A 27 -1.12 -28.12 5.01
CA ALA A 27 -2.26 -28.64 5.75
C ALA A 27 -2.97 -29.76 4.97
N PRO A 28 -3.46 -30.82 5.65
CA PRO A 28 -4.17 -31.92 4.98
C PRO A 28 -5.54 -31.51 4.45
N SER A 29 -6.09 -30.41 4.93
CA SER A 29 -7.35 -29.82 4.46
C SER A 29 -7.30 -28.30 4.58
N TYR A 30 -8.23 -27.65 3.90
CA TYR A 30 -8.35 -26.18 3.94
C TYR A 30 -9.80 -25.77 4.17
N ARG A 31 -9.97 -24.64 4.87
CA ARG A 31 -11.28 -23.98 5.03
C ARG A 31 -11.25 -22.65 4.32
N PHE A 32 -12.25 -22.43 3.47
CA PHE A 32 -12.50 -21.14 2.85
C PHE A 32 -13.73 -20.51 3.50
N LEU A 33 -13.56 -19.31 4.01
CA LEU A 33 -14.60 -18.53 4.69
C LEU A 33 -14.73 -17.18 3.99
N VAL A 34 -15.96 -16.69 3.89
CA VAL A 34 -16.24 -15.32 3.51
C VAL A 34 -17.14 -14.71 4.57
N TYR A 35 -16.68 -13.66 5.22
CA TYR A 35 -17.53 -12.88 6.10
C TYR A 35 -17.62 -11.44 5.64
N VAL A 36 -18.70 -10.78 6.01
CA VAL A 36 -19.04 -9.45 5.55
C VAL A 36 -19.43 -8.58 6.75
N THR A 37 -19.14 -7.28 6.64
CA THR A 37 -19.58 -6.29 7.63
C THR A 37 -19.93 -4.98 6.94
N PRO A 38 -20.96 -4.28 7.39
CA PRO A 38 -21.23 -2.93 6.91
C PRO A 38 -20.14 -1.99 7.44
N VAL A 39 -19.65 -1.11 6.56
CA VAL A 39 -18.67 -0.09 6.90
C VAL A 39 -19.14 1.27 6.41
N GLY A 40 -18.86 2.31 7.18
CA GLY A 40 -19.01 3.70 6.77
C GLY A 40 -17.87 4.13 5.82
N PRO A 41 -17.87 5.40 5.40
CA PRO A 41 -16.78 5.93 4.60
C PRO A 41 -15.45 5.79 5.37
N TYR A 42 -14.40 5.39 4.66
CA TYR A 42 -13.07 5.18 5.25
C TYR A 42 -12.51 6.49 5.82
N PHE A 43 -12.67 7.59 5.09
CA PHE A 43 -12.30 8.93 5.54
C PHE A 43 -13.54 9.70 6.00
N LYS A 44 -13.64 9.96 7.31
CA LYS A 44 -14.80 10.67 7.91
C LYS A 44 -14.87 12.17 7.56
N GLY A 45 -13.81 12.75 7.00
CA GLY A 45 -13.70 14.18 6.67
C GLY A 45 -13.33 14.48 5.23
N GLY A 46 -13.45 13.50 4.32
CA GLY A 46 -12.92 13.60 2.96
C GLY A 46 -11.54 12.96 2.82
N VAL A 47 -10.94 13.08 1.63
CA VAL A 47 -9.61 12.54 1.34
C VAL A 47 -8.59 13.46 1.99
N THR A 48 -7.91 12.98 3.05
CA THR A 48 -6.87 13.74 3.76
C THR A 48 -5.51 13.11 3.46
N ALA A 49 -4.53 13.94 3.16
CA ALA A 49 -3.15 13.51 2.94
C ALA A 49 -2.53 12.96 4.23
N ILE A 50 -1.71 11.93 4.09
CA ILE A 50 -1.07 11.23 5.21
C ILE A 50 0.44 11.42 5.19
N ASP A 51 1.05 11.49 6.37
CA ASP A 51 2.50 11.56 6.54
C ASP A 51 3.08 10.17 6.77
N LEU A 52 4.15 9.85 6.06
CA LEU A 52 4.77 8.53 6.07
C LEU A 52 6.25 8.57 6.49
N LEU A 53 6.68 7.49 7.13
CA LEU A 53 8.07 7.29 7.54
C LEU A 53 8.68 6.14 6.75
N ILE A 54 9.85 6.33 6.12
CA ILE A 54 10.61 5.23 5.53
C ILE A 54 11.28 4.43 6.64
N SER A 55 11.10 3.11 6.62
CA SER A 55 11.83 2.19 7.49
C SER A 55 13.20 1.89 6.91
N GLU A 56 14.26 2.19 7.64
CA GLU A 56 15.64 1.87 7.27
C GLU A 56 16.13 0.55 7.91
N GLU A 57 15.42 0.05 8.94
CA GLU A 57 15.82 -1.13 9.71
C GLU A 57 14.99 -2.39 9.38
N HIS A 58 13.78 -2.21 8.86
CA HIS A 58 12.83 -3.32 8.70
C HIS A 58 12.35 -3.41 7.26
N HIS A 59 12.26 -4.64 6.76
CA HIS A 59 11.69 -4.97 5.46
C HIS A 59 10.38 -5.73 5.65
N ARG A 60 9.44 -5.54 4.71
CA ARG A 60 8.16 -6.24 4.70
C ARG A 60 8.28 -7.64 4.10
N ALA A 61 9.09 -7.75 3.07
CA ALA A 61 9.27 -8.95 2.27
C ALA A 61 10.72 -9.06 1.76
N ALA A 62 11.10 -10.23 1.26
CA ALA A 62 12.37 -10.47 0.63
C ALA A 62 12.17 -11.34 -0.63
N PRO A 63 13.09 -11.29 -1.62
CA PRO A 63 13.06 -12.16 -2.79
C PRO A 63 12.98 -13.65 -2.39
N GLY A 64 12.18 -14.41 -3.12
CA GLY A 64 11.92 -15.82 -2.80
C GLY A 64 10.96 -16.06 -1.62
N GLY A 65 10.51 -14.99 -0.96
CA GLY A 65 9.53 -15.06 0.11
C GLY A 65 8.08 -14.99 -0.39
N SER A 66 7.16 -14.70 0.52
CA SER A 66 5.71 -14.69 0.28
C SER A 66 5.12 -13.29 0.02
N GLY A 67 5.97 -12.26 -0.22
CA GLY A 67 5.53 -10.87 -0.38
C GLY A 67 4.49 -10.63 -1.47
N GLY A 68 4.61 -11.35 -2.60
CA GLY A 68 3.66 -11.30 -3.71
C GLY A 68 2.32 -12.00 -3.46
N VAL A 69 2.15 -12.64 -2.30
CA VAL A 69 0.92 -13.35 -1.93
C VAL A 69 0.31 -12.69 -0.70
N LYS A 70 -1.03 -12.65 -0.61
CA LYS A 70 -1.73 -12.09 0.56
C LYS A 70 -1.71 -13.06 1.75
N ALA A 71 -0.51 -13.43 2.17
CA ALA A 71 -0.29 -14.31 3.31
C ALA A 71 -0.25 -13.50 4.62
N ILE A 72 -0.91 -14.02 5.66
CA ILE A 72 -0.99 -13.32 6.97
C ILE A 72 0.40 -13.10 7.59
N GLY A 73 1.36 -14.00 7.34
CA GLY A 73 2.73 -13.89 7.81
C GLY A 73 3.47 -12.62 7.34
N ASN A 74 3.11 -12.08 6.17
CA ASN A 74 3.72 -10.86 5.65
C ASN A 74 3.38 -9.60 6.47
N TYR A 75 2.33 -9.65 7.29
CA TYR A 75 1.88 -8.51 8.09
C TYR A 75 2.55 -8.43 9.47
N ALA A 76 2.98 -9.57 10.00
CA ALA A 76 3.60 -9.63 11.32
C ALA A 76 4.89 -8.78 11.43
N PRO A 77 5.85 -8.81 10.48
CA PRO A 77 7.05 -7.98 10.53
C PRO A 77 6.75 -6.46 10.54
N GLY A 78 5.63 -6.06 9.94
CA GLY A 78 5.22 -4.66 9.85
C GLY A 78 4.59 -4.09 11.14
N MET A 79 4.15 -4.92 12.07
CA MET A 79 3.39 -4.46 13.23
C MET A 79 4.20 -3.55 14.16
N MET A 80 5.45 -3.90 14.45
CA MET A 80 6.31 -3.09 15.33
C MET A 80 6.75 -1.79 14.67
N PRO A 81 7.27 -1.76 13.43
CA PRO A 81 7.62 -0.52 12.74
C PRO A 81 6.42 0.44 12.61
N SER A 82 5.24 -0.07 12.23
CA SER A 82 4.01 0.72 12.14
C SER A 82 3.63 1.36 13.49
N LYS A 83 3.70 0.59 14.60
CA LYS A 83 3.45 1.12 15.93
C LYS A 83 4.46 2.22 16.33
N LYS A 84 5.74 2.03 15.99
CA LYS A 84 6.81 3.01 16.25
C LYS A 84 6.60 4.28 15.43
N ALA A 85 6.23 4.16 14.14
CA ALA A 85 5.91 5.31 13.29
C ALA A 85 4.71 6.10 13.82
N LYS A 86 3.63 5.41 14.18
CA LYS A 86 2.42 6.03 14.75
C LYS A 86 2.68 6.77 16.06
N SER A 87 3.56 6.25 16.91
CA SER A 87 3.95 6.96 18.15
C SER A 87 4.75 8.25 17.90
N LYS A 88 5.28 8.43 16.68
CA LYS A 88 5.97 9.64 16.23
C LYS A 88 5.08 10.57 15.39
N GLY A 89 3.78 10.25 15.22
CA GLY A 89 2.82 11.05 14.48
C GLY A 89 2.64 10.68 13.02
N TYR A 90 3.38 9.70 12.49
CA TYR A 90 3.20 9.22 11.12
C TYR A 90 2.01 8.26 11.02
N ALA A 91 1.32 8.28 9.88
CA ALA A 91 0.19 7.39 9.63
C ALA A 91 0.62 5.93 9.40
N GLU A 92 1.73 5.72 8.67
CA GLU A 92 2.21 4.39 8.32
C GLU A 92 3.70 4.44 7.90
N VAL A 93 4.26 3.27 7.59
CA VAL A 93 5.65 3.05 7.19
C VAL A 93 5.73 2.71 5.70
N ILE A 94 6.69 3.32 5.00
CA ILE A 94 7.15 2.87 3.68
C ILE A 94 8.28 1.85 3.88
N TYR A 95 8.17 0.70 3.21
CA TYR A 95 9.21 -0.33 3.20
C TYR A 95 10.03 -0.26 1.93
N LEU A 96 11.35 -0.39 2.10
CA LEU A 96 12.32 -0.50 1.01
C LEU A 96 12.61 -1.97 0.70
N ASP A 97 13.11 -2.21 -0.51
CA ASP A 97 13.57 -3.53 -0.93
C ASP A 97 14.69 -4.07 -0.03
N ALA A 98 14.66 -5.38 0.21
CA ALA A 98 15.61 -6.03 1.11
C ALA A 98 17.01 -6.27 0.49
N GLU A 99 17.20 -6.03 -0.81
CA GLU A 99 18.47 -6.24 -1.50
C GLU A 99 19.34 -5.00 -1.50
N THR A 100 18.77 -3.85 -1.91
CA THR A 100 19.54 -2.61 -2.07
C THR A 100 19.23 -1.56 -1.01
N HIS A 101 18.12 -1.70 -0.29
CA HIS A 101 17.63 -0.73 0.71
C HIS A 101 17.37 0.67 0.12
N THR A 102 17.12 0.74 -1.20
CA THR A 102 16.96 2.02 -1.91
C THR A 102 15.61 2.19 -2.59
N CYS A 103 15.00 1.08 -3.05
CA CYS A 103 13.77 1.14 -3.82
C CYS A 103 12.55 0.93 -2.92
N ILE A 104 11.52 1.76 -3.13
CA ILE A 104 10.23 1.61 -2.44
C ILE A 104 9.53 0.34 -2.93
N GLU A 105 8.97 -0.42 -2.00
CA GLU A 105 8.10 -1.56 -2.30
C GLU A 105 6.64 -1.24 -1.99
N GLU A 106 6.29 -1.07 -0.73
CA GLU A 106 4.90 -0.84 -0.30
C GLU A 106 4.81 0.11 0.90
N VAL A 107 3.62 0.66 1.09
CA VAL A 107 3.24 1.48 2.25
C VAL A 107 2.39 0.62 3.18
N GLY A 108 2.98 0.09 4.25
CA GLY A 108 2.25 -0.83 5.13
C GLY A 108 1.66 -2.01 4.36
N ALA A 109 0.37 -1.95 4.06
CA ALA A 109 -0.39 -2.95 3.30
C ALA A 109 -1.01 -2.37 2.01
N ALA A 110 -0.43 -1.29 1.46
CA ALA A 110 -0.91 -0.56 0.29
C ALA A 110 0.18 -0.42 -0.77
N ASN A 111 -0.19 -0.44 -2.04
CA ASN A 111 0.73 -0.20 -3.15
C ASN A 111 1.07 1.30 -3.26
N PHE A 112 2.30 1.62 -3.62
CA PHE A 112 2.83 2.98 -3.74
C PHE A 112 2.75 3.50 -5.18
N PHE A 113 2.49 4.80 -5.33
CA PHE A 113 2.55 5.56 -6.57
C PHE A 113 3.14 6.93 -6.31
N CYS A 114 3.83 7.49 -7.32
CA CYS A 114 4.20 8.90 -7.34
C CYS A 114 4.07 9.47 -8.75
N VAL A 115 3.94 10.78 -8.84
CA VAL A 115 3.84 11.54 -10.09
C VAL A 115 5.06 12.42 -10.23
N LYS A 116 5.70 12.39 -11.39
CA LYS A 116 6.80 13.28 -11.73
C LYS A 116 6.63 13.75 -13.17
N ASP A 117 6.61 15.07 -13.37
CA ASP A 117 6.47 15.69 -14.70
C ASP A 117 5.23 15.15 -15.48
N GLY A 118 4.13 14.92 -14.78
CA GLY A 118 2.87 14.41 -15.35
C GLY A 118 2.84 12.90 -15.66
N VAL A 119 3.91 12.17 -15.36
CA VAL A 119 4.02 10.72 -15.54
C VAL A 119 3.77 10.01 -14.20
N LEU A 120 2.96 8.97 -14.23
CA LEU A 120 2.64 8.14 -13.06
C LEU A 120 3.64 6.99 -12.93
N TYR A 121 4.34 6.91 -11.81
CA TYR A 121 5.30 5.85 -11.49
C TYR A 121 4.78 4.96 -10.38
N THR A 122 5.06 3.66 -10.48
CA THR A 122 4.77 2.69 -9.41
C THR A 122 5.84 1.59 -9.40
N PRO A 123 6.19 1.04 -8.23
CA PRO A 123 7.10 -0.09 -8.15
C PRO A 123 6.66 -1.27 -9.01
N GLU A 124 7.59 -1.82 -9.80
CA GLU A 124 7.36 -3.03 -10.59
C GLU A 124 7.16 -4.26 -9.69
N LEU A 125 6.40 -5.24 -10.17
CA LEU A 125 6.11 -6.46 -9.40
C LEU A 125 7.29 -7.44 -9.47
N THR A 126 8.10 -7.46 -8.44
CA THR A 126 9.31 -8.30 -8.32
C THR A 126 9.07 -9.63 -7.59
N GLY A 127 7.83 -9.89 -7.13
CA GLY A 127 7.48 -11.03 -6.27
C GLY A 127 7.49 -10.71 -4.78
N THR A 128 8.02 -9.56 -4.37
CA THR A 128 7.97 -9.05 -2.99
C THR A 128 6.78 -8.11 -2.75
N ILE A 129 6.20 -7.57 -3.81
CA ILE A 129 5.08 -6.62 -3.81
C ILE A 129 3.79 -7.35 -4.15
N LEU A 130 2.72 -7.09 -3.39
CA LEU A 130 1.40 -7.66 -3.68
C LEU A 130 0.85 -7.05 -4.98
N PRO A 131 0.46 -7.87 -6.00
CA PRO A 131 -0.21 -7.40 -7.20
C PRO A 131 -1.66 -6.99 -6.86
N GLY A 132 -1.82 -5.78 -6.30
CA GLY A 132 -3.10 -5.28 -5.83
C GLY A 132 -4.09 -5.04 -6.98
N ILE A 133 -5.36 -5.43 -6.80
CA ILE A 133 -6.43 -5.19 -7.79
C ILE A 133 -6.67 -3.68 -7.95
N THR A 134 -6.63 -2.91 -6.86
CA THR A 134 -6.73 -1.45 -6.93
C THR A 134 -5.57 -0.85 -7.71
N ARG A 135 -4.33 -1.35 -7.49
CA ARG A 135 -3.15 -0.95 -8.28
C ARG A 135 -3.35 -1.19 -9.77
N ASP A 136 -3.75 -2.39 -10.16
CA ASP A 136 -4.00 -2.76 -11.56
C ASP A 136 -5.11 -1.88 -12.18
N SER A 137 -6.17 -1.63 -11.42
CA SER A 137 -7.28 -0.78 -11.86
C SER A 137 -6.83 0.66 -12.10
N LEU A 138 -6.01 1.23 -11.21
CA LEU A 138 -5.49 2.59 -11.32
C LEU A 138 -4.54 2.73 -12.51
N ILE A 139 -3.67 1.75 -12.77
CA ILE A 139 -2.81 1.72 -13.96
C ILE A 139 -3.64 1.75 -15.24
N LYS A 140 -4.68 0.91 -15.32
CA LYS A 140 -5.57 0.86 -16.48
C LYS A 140 -6.36 2.16 -16.65
N LEU A 141 -6.88 2.71 -15.55
CA LEU A 141 -7.62 3.96 -15.56
C LEU A 141 -6.75 5.14 -15.99
N ALA A 142 -5.54 5.24 -15.47
CA ALA A 142 -4.58 6.27 -15.84
C ALA A 142 -4.27 6.21 -17.35
N ARG A 143 -3.90 5.03 -17.86
CA ARG A 143 -3.64 4.82 -19.29
C ARG A 143 -4.86 5.13 -20.16
N HIS A 144 -6.06 4.77 -19.73
CA HIS A 144 -7.31 5.09 -20.44
C HIS A 144 -7.55 6.61 -20.52
N ASN A 145 -7.13 7.35 -19.52
CA ASN A 145 -7.20 8.82 -19.48
C ASN A 145 -6.00 9.53 -20.15
N GLY A 146 -5.16 8.81 -20.89
CA GLY A 146 -4.01 9.36 -21.59
C GLY A 146 -2.82 9.72 -20.68
N ILE A 147 -2.80 9.25 -19.43
CA ILE A 147 -1.69 9.43 -18.51
C ILE A 147 -0.66 8.33 -18.76
N GLU A 148 0.59 8.71 -18.98
CA GLU A 148 1.70 7.75 -19.08
C GLU A 148 1.93 7.09 -17.74
N VAL A 149 2.10 5.75 -17.73
CA VAL A 149 2.35 4.95 -16.53
C VAL A 149 3.58 4.09 -16.72
N ILE A 150 4.55 4.26 -15.84
CA ILE A 150 5.82 3.53 -15.81
C ILE A 150 5.87 2.65 -14.57
N GLU A 151 5.92 1.35 -14.78
CA GLU A 151 6.15 0.33 -13.75
C GLU A 151 7.66 0.04 -13.72
N THR A 152 8.36 0.46 -12.67
CA THR A 152 9.81 0.39 -12.58
C THR A 152 10.28 0.33 -11.12
N ARG A 153 11.57 0.17 -10.89
CA ARG A 153 12.17 0.38 -9.56
C ARG A 153 12.12 1.87 -9.22
N VAL A 154 11.34 2.22 -8.21
CA VAL A 154 11.18 3.60 -7.72
C VAL A 154 12.08 3.78 -6.50
N THR A 155 13.17 4.54 -6.64
CA THR A 155 14.03 4.81 -5.47
C THR A 155 13.36 5.77 -4.49
N ALA A 156 13.75 5.71 -3.22
CA ALA A 156 13.26 6.62 -2.20
C ALA A 156 13.57 8.09 -2.58
N GLU A 157 14.77 8.36 -3.10
CA GLU A 157 15.19 9.69 -3.53
C GLU A 157 14.34 10.21 -4.69
N PHE A 158 14.04 9.35 -5.68
CA PHE A 158 13.16 9.70 -6.80
C PHE A 158 11.75 10.02 -6.28
N ALA A 159 11.18 9.16 -5.44
CA ALA A 159 9.86 9.38 -4.85
C ALA A 159 9.81 10.68 -4.04
N MET A 160 10.82 10.96 -3.23
CA MET A 160 10.92 12.21 -2.44
C MET A 160 11.12 13.46 -3.30
N SER A 161 11.52 13.33 -4.57
CA SER A 161 11.61 14.45 -5.52
C SER A 161 10.37 14.58 -6.42
N ALA A 162 9.38 13.72 -6.25
CA ALA A 162 8.16 13.71 -7.06
C ALA A 162 7.26 14.92 -6.76
N ASP A 163 6.33 15.20 -7.68
CA ASP A 163 5.39 16.32 -7.57
C ASP A 163 4.19 15.93 -6.71
N GLU A 164 3.75 14.67 -6.81
CA GLU A 164 2.69 14.08 -6.00
C GLU A 164 3.06 12.65 -5.59
N ALA A 165 2.50 12.18 -4.49
CA ALA A 165 2.57 10.78 -4.11
C ALA A 165 1.25 10.32 -3.48
N PHE A 166 0.93 9.03 -3.66
CA PHE A 166 -0.21 8.39 -3.01
C PHE A 166 0.01 6.89 -2.85
N CYS A 167 -0.77 6.28 -2.00
CA CYS A 167 -0.84 4.82 -1.92
C CYS A 167 -2.29 4.34 -2.15
N CYS A 168 -2.46 3.06 -2.54
CA CYS A 168 -3.77 2.53 -2.84
C CYS A 168 -3.99 1.13 -2.26
N GLY A 169 -5.26 0.83 -2.00
CA GLY A 169 -5.69 -0.48 -1.53
C GLY A 169 -7.21 -0.58 -1.48
N THR A 170 -7.73 -1.79 -1.25
CA THR A 170 -9.17 -2.05 -1.28
C THR A 170 -9.96 -1.20 -0.28
N ALA A 171 -9.41 -0.97 0.92
CA ALA A 171 -10.13 -0.25 1.97
C ALA A 171 -10.06 1.28 1.80
N ALA A 172 -8.87 1.78 1.46
CA ALA A 172 -8.61 3.22 1.36
C ALA A 172 -8.86 3.78 -0.05
N VAL A 173 -9.02 2.91 -1.06
CA VAL A 173 -9.07 3.25 -2.49
C VAL A 173 -7.79 3.97 -2.90
N ILE A 174 -7.71 5.28 -2.73
CA ILE A 174 -6.50 6.12 -2.84
C ILE A 174 -6.32 6.90 -1.54
N SER A 175 -5.10 6.91 -1.01
CA SER A 175 -4.70 7.76 0.11
C SER A 175 -3.58 8.67 -0.35
N PRO A 176 -3.82 9.99 -0.51
CA PRO A 176 -2.76 10.94 -0.83
C PRO A 176 -1.69 10.96 0.26
N ILE A 177 -0.44 11.18 -0.14
CA ILE A 177 0.69 11.33 0.77
C ILE A 177 1.03 12.82 0.86
N GLY A 178 1.00 13.39 2.06
CA GLY A 178 1.37 14.78 2.33
C GLY A 178 2.87 14.94 2.53
N SER A 179 3.52 13.94 3.13
CA SER A 179 4.97 13.95 3.28
C SER A 179 5.57 12.55 3.40
N ILE A 180 6.84 12.45 3.01
CA ILE A 180 7.70 11.27 3.23
C ILE A 180 8.93 11.71 4.01
N THR A 181 9.23 11.03 5.12
CA THR A 181 10.43 11.27 5.92
C THR A 181 11.38 10.08 5.86
N LYS A 182 12.66 10.32 5.56
CA LYS A 182 13.77 9.36 5.61
C LYS A 182 14.89 9.92 6.49
N GLY A 183 15.15 9.31 7.63
CA GLY A 183 16.11 9.84 8.60
C GLY A 183 15.70 11.25 9.07
N GLU A 184 16.54 12.24 8.77
CA GLU A 184 16.30 13.66 9.07
C GLU A 184 15.71 14.44 7.88
N THR A 185 15.64 13.83 6.70
CA THR A 185 15.14 14.46 5.48
C THR A 185 13.65 14.27 5.34
N LYS A 186 12.91 15.34 5.11
CA LYS A 186 11.48 15.33 4.83
C LYS A 186 11.18 15.93 3.46
N ALA A 187 10.42 15.24 2.64
CA ALA A 187 9.83 15.75 1.41
C ALA A 187 8.33 15.98 1.64
N GLU A 188 7.81 17.11 1.19
CA GLU A 188 6.41 17.50 1.31
C GLU A 188 5.78 17.62 -0.07
N TYR A 189 4.50 17.24 -0.19
CA TYR A 189 3.74 17.26 -1.44
C TYR A 189 2.50 18.15 -1.28
N GLY A 190 2.24 19.00 -2.28
CA GLY A 190 0.97 19.73 -2.42
C GLY A 190 0.54 20.58 -1.21
N GLU A 191 1.47 21.07 -0.40
CA GLU A 191 1.15 21.82 0.84
C GLU A 191 0.16 21.08 1.77
N GLY A 192 0.17 19.73 1.70
CA GLY A 192 -0.71 18.85 2.48
C GLY A 192 -2.06 18.54 1.80
N GLU A 193 -2.32 19.11 0.63
CA GLU A 193 -3.51 18.80 -0.17
C GLU A 193 -3.23 17.71 -1.21
N PRO A 194 -4.26 16.93 -1.63
CA PRO A 194 -4.10 15.96 -2.71
C PRO A 194 -3.71 16.63 -4.02
N GLY A 195 -2.73 16.07 -4.73
CA GLY A 195 -2.34 16.58 -6.03
C GLY A 195 -3.43 16.42 -7.10
N GLU A 196 -3.27 17.10 -8.22
CA GLU A 196 -4.25 17.14 -9.30
C GLU A 196 -4.50 15.77 -9.92
N LEU A 197 -3.41 15.04 -10.22
CA LEU A 197 -3.51 13.71 -10.83
C LEU A 197 -4.08 12.69 -9.82
N THR A 198 -3.66 12.78 -8.56
CA THR A 198 -4.22 11.95 -7.47
C THR A 198 -5.72 12.16 -7.34
N THR A 199 -6.19 13.41 -7.37
CA THR A 199 -7.62 13.76 -7.30
C THR A 199 -8.40 13.27 -8.53
N LYS A 200 -7.80 13.36 -9.72
CA LYS A 200 -8.41 12.89 -10.97
C LYS A 200 -8.61 11.37 -10.99
N LEU A 201 -7.71 10.62 -10.35
CA LEU A 201 -7.79 9.16 -10.29
C LEU A 201 -8.72 8.65 -9.17
N TYR A 202 -8.99 9.48 -8.15
CA TYR A 202 -9.92 9.16 -7.06
C TYR A 202 -11.37 9.23 -7.52
#